data_7345e6ade43e07ed8015f8b5cf7b2b55
#
_entry.id   7345e6ade43e07ed8015f8b5cf7b2b55
#
_cell.length_a   1.000
_cell.length_b   1.000
_cell.length_c   1.000
_cell.angle_alpha   90.00
_cell.angle_beta   90.00
_cell.angle_gamma   90.00
#
_symmetry.space_group_name_H-M   'P 1'
#
loop_
_entity.id
_entity.type
_entity.pdbx_description
1 polymer ?
#
loop_
_entity_poly.entity_id
_entity_poly.type
_entity_poly.pdbx_seq_one_letter_code
_entity_poly.pdbx_strand_id
1 'polypeptide(L)'
;MGISAEQVEEYIVAKKLDAPRVTKESIKELIKSVQYHRLDGTTLTICVLTLNNNFTVTGESACVSLANFDPELGQKIAYEDAFNKMWQLEGYRLQCERAKE
;
A
#
# COMPACT_ATOMS: atom_id res chain seq x y z
N MET A 1 -1.11 11.96 -14.17
CA MET A 1 -0.60 10.73 -13.57
C MET A 1 0.72 10.98 -12.90
N GLY A 2 0.88 10.42 -11.72
CA GLY A 2 2.12 10.58 -10.97
C GLY A 2 3.21 9.59 -11.40
N ILE A 3 4.38 9.77 -10.83
CA ILE A 3 5.50 8.87 -10.99
C ILE A 3 5.26 7.64 -10.12
N SER A 4 5.65 6.44 -10.59
CA SER A 4 5.54 5.23 -9.79
C SER A 4 6.52 5.25 -8.62
N ALA A 5 6.26 4.44 -7.58
CA ALA A 5 7.16 4.33 -6.43
C ALA A 5 8.55 3.88 -6.86
N GLU A 6 8.64 2.95 -7.82
CA GLU A 6 9.90 2.46 -8.34
C GLU A 6 10.70 3.56 -9.05
N GLN A 7 10.02 4.42 -9.82
CA GLN A 7 10.67 5.53 -10.50
C GLN A 7 11.23 6.55 -9.52
N VAL A 8 10.49 6.84 -8.45
CA VAL A 8 10.95 7.75 -7.40
C VAL A 8 12.18 7.17 -6.71
N GLU A 9 12.14 5.87 -6.39
CA GLU A 9 13.26 5.20 -5.72
C GLU A 9 14.50 5.23 -6.59
N GLU A 10 14.39 4.99 -7.89
CA GLU A 10 15.51 5.06 -8.82
C GLU A 10 16.14 6.45 -8.84
N TYR A 11 15.31 7.49 -8.84
CA TYR A 11 15.78 8.86 -8.82
C TYR A 11 16.57 9.16 -7.54
N ILE A 12 16.04 8.73 -6.38
CA ILE A 12 16.69 8.95 -5.09
C ILE A 12 18.06 8.28 -5.05
N VAL A 13 18.15 7.04 -5.52
CA VAL A 13 19.41 6.30 -5.57
C VAL A 13 20.40 7.00 -6.50
N ALA A 14 19.95 7.42 -7.68
CA ALA A 14 20.82 8.10 -8.66
C ALA A 14 21.34 9.43 -8.12
N LYS A 15 20.58 10.12 -7.28
CA LYS A 15 20.99 11.39 -6.69
C LYS A 15 21.71 11.22 -5.35
N LYS A 16 21.86 9.99 -4.88
CA LYS A 16 22.51 9.69 -3.60
C LYS A 16 21.85 10.42 -2.42
N LEU A 17 20.53 10.47 -2.44
CA LEU A 17 19.73 11.08 -1.37
C LEU A 17 19.52 10.04 -0.29
N ASP A 18 20.47 9.91 0.62
CA ASP A 18 20.53 8.81 1.59
C ASP A 18 20.05 9.17 2.99
N ALA A 19 19.40 10.31 3.16
CA ALA A 19 18.75 10.63 4.43
C ALA A 19 17.63 9.61 4.73
N PRO A 20 17.27 9.39 6.01
CA PRO A 20 16.18 8.46 6.34
C PRO A 20 14.91 8.78 5.58
N ARG A 21 14.30 7.75 5.00
CA ARG A 21 13.09 7.90 4.20
C ARG A 21 12.28 6.61 4.22
N VAL A 22 11.01 6.72 3.86
CA VAL A 22 10.13 5.57 3.68
C VAL A 22 10.37 5.01 2.28
N THR A 23 10.56 3.70 2.18
CA THR A 23 10.72 3.01 0.90
C THR A 23 9.66 1.94 0.76
N LYS A 24 9.44 1.47 -0.48
CA LYS A 24 8.54 0.35 -0.73
C LYS A 24 8.95 -0.87 0.08
N GLU A 25 10.24 -1.15 0.15
CA GLU A 25 10.75 -2.31 0.89
C GLU A 25 10.52 -2.14 2.40
N SER A 26 10.72 -0.94 2.93
CA SER A 26 10.49 -0.71 4.36
C SER A 26 9.03 -0.90 4.74
N ILE A 27 8.10 -0.54 3.85
CA ILE A 27 6.68 -0.76 4.07
C ILE A 27 6.37 -2.25 4.04
N LYS A 28 6.90 -2.99 3.06
CA LYS A 28 6.65 -4.43 2.94
C LYS A 28 7.08 -5.18 4.20
N GLU A 29 8.18 -4.78 4.82
CA GLU A 29 8.68 -5.41 6.04
C GLU A 29 7.73 -5.26 7.22
N LEU A 30 6.87 -4.26 7.20
CA LEU A 30 5.90 -4.04 8.27
C LEU A 30 4.66 -4.88 8.15
N ILE A 31 4.42 -5.49 6.97
CA ILE A 31 3.20 -6.24 6.70
C ILE A 31 3.38 -7.68 7.17
N LYS A 32 2.56 -8.08 8.14
CA LYS A 32 2.56 -9.42 8.70
C LYS A 32 1.74 -10.39 7.86
N SER A 33 0.58 -9.94 7.37
CA SER A 33 -0.28 -10.77 6.54
C SER A 33 -1.15 -9.92 5.61
N VAL A 34 -1.59 -10.56 4.53
CA VAL A 34 -2.47 -9.95 3.53
C VAL A 34 -3.67 -10.89 3.37
N GLN A 35 -4.87 -10.35 3.51
CA GLN A 35 -6.10 -11.11 3.30
C GLN A 35 -6.98 -10.37 2.32
N TYR A 36 -7.76 -11.13 1.56
CA TYR A 36 -8.70 -10.58 0.60
C TYR A 36 -10.10 -11.09 0.92
N HIS A 37 -11.07 -10.21 0.85
CA HIS A 37 -12.48 -10.53 1.05
C HIS A 37 -13.29 -9.95 -0.08
N ARG A 38 -14.09 -10.80 -0.70
CA ARG A 38 -15.03 -10.37 -1.74
C ARG A 38 -16.44 -10.46 -1.18
N LEU A 39 -17.20 -9.39 -1.35
CA LEU A 39 -18.60 -9.40 -0.94
C LEU A 39 -19.43 -10.11 -2.00
N ASP A 40 -20.08 -11.21 -1.61
CA ASP A 40 -20.87 -12.04 -2.53
C ASP A 40 -21.94 -11.21 -3.24
N GLY A 41 -22.13 -11.49 -4.53
CA GLY A 41 -23.10 -10.80 -5.35
C GLY A 41 -22.68 -9.41 -5.80
N THR A 42 -21.46 -9.00 -5.51
CA THR A 42 -20.93 -7.69 -5.90
C THR A 42 -19.57 -7.83 -6.56
N THR A 43 -19.02 -6.70 -7.03
CA THR A 43 -17.66 -6.65 -7.56
C THR A 43 -16.67 -6.14 -6.52
N LEU A 44 -17.12 -5.93 -5.29
CA LEU A 44 -16.28 -5.34 -4.24
C LEU A 44 -15.28 -6.36 -3.71
N THR A 45 -14.02 -6.00 -3.75
CA THR A 45 -12.92 -6.75 -3.14
C THR A 45 -12.24 -5.87 -2.12
N ILE A 46 -12.03 -6.38 -0.92
CA ILE A 46 -11.36 -5.66 0.16
C ILE A 46 -10.05 -6.38 0.46
N CYS A 47 -8.95 -5.62 0.48
CA CYS A 47 -7.66 -6.11 0.93
C CYS A 47 -7.45 -5.65 2.37
N VAL A 48 -7.05 -6.56 3.25
CA VAL A 48 -6.72 -6.23 4.64
C VAL A 48 -5.24 -6.53 4.84
N LEU A 49 -4.46 -5.49 5.11
CA LEU A 49 -3.07 -5.64 5.53
C LEU A 49 -3.03 -5.62 7.05
N THR A 50 -2.50 -6.68 7.65
CA THR A 50 -2.26 -6.70 9.08
C THR A 50 -0.78 -6.45 9.29
N LEU A 51 -0.47 -5.44 10.09
CA LEU A 51 0.91 -5.04 10.34
C LEU A 51 1.48 -5.83 11.52
N ASN A 52 2.79 -5.77 11.71
CA ASN A 52 3.48 -6.53 12.76
C ASN A 52 3.00 -6.17 14.18
N ASN A 53 2.45 -4.98 14.36
CA ASN A 53 1.89 -4.54 15.64
C ASN A 53 0.38 -4.80 15.73
N ASN A 54 -0.18 -5.56 14.78
CA ASN A 54 -1.60 -5.90 14.66
C ASN A 54 -2.51 -4.74 14.24
N PHE A 55 -1.95 -3.59 13.88
CA PHE A 55 -2.74 -2.54 13.23
C PHE A 55 -3.18 -3.02 11.84
N THR A 56 -4.36 -2.64 11.41
CA THR A 56 -4.88 -3.06 10.10
C THR A 56 -5.08 -1.86 9.19
N VAL A 57 -4.78 -2.07 7.90
CA VAL A 57 -4.98 -1.08 6.85
C VAL A 57 -5.75 -1.78 5.74
N THR A 58 -6.80 -1.16 5.24
CA THR A 58 -7.64 -1.76 4.20
C THR A 58 -7.56 -0.98 2.90
N GLY A 59 -7.78 -1.69 1.81
CA GLY A 59 -7.93 -1.12 0.49
C GLY A 59 -9.09 -1.79 -0.22
N GLU A 60 -9.63 -1.14 -1.22
CA GLU A 60 -10.84 -1.60 -1.89
C GLU A 60 -10.70 -1.50 -3.40
N SER A 61 -11.44 -2.38 -4.08
CA SER A 61 -11.58 -2.36 -5.53
C SER A 61 -12.99 -2.78 -5.88
N ALA A 62 -13.61 -2.08 -6.82
CA ALA A 62 -14.93 -2.45 -7.33
C ALA A 62 -15.03 -2.01 -8.78
N CYS A 63 -15.35 -2.95 -9.69
CA CYS A 63 -15.61 -2.57 -11.07
C CYS A 63 -17.10 -2.31 -11.26
N VAL A 64 -17.44 -1.60 -12.34
CA VAL A 64 -18.82 -1.19 -12.57
C VAL A 64 -19.71 -2.36 -12.98
N SER A 65 -19.17 -3.34 -13.70
CA SER A 65 -19.95 -4.43 -14.28
C SER A 65 -19.46 -5.78 -13.75
N LEU A 66 -20.40 -6.59 -13.25
CA LEU A 66 -20.12 -7.96 -12.84
C LEU A 66 -19.62 -8.81 -14.00
N ALA A 67 -20.08 -8.53 -15.21
CA ALA A 67 -19.67 -9.28 -16.40
C ALA A 67 -18.18 -9.07 -16.73
N ASN A 68 -17.61 -7.94 -16.35
CA ASN A 68 -16.21 -7.61 -16.56
C ASN A 68 -15.35 -7.82 -15.31
N PHE A 69 -15.92 -8.39 -14.28
CA PHE A 69 -15.19 -8.59 -13.03
C PHE A 69 -14.12 -9.67 -13.17
N ASP A 70 -12.89 -9.30 -12.82
CA ASP A 70 -11.75 -10.21 -12.77
C ASP A 70 -11.26 -10.25 -11.31
N PRO A 71 -11.46 -11.39 -10.62
CA PRO A 71 -11.07 -11.47 -9.20
C PRO A 71 -9.59 -11.19 -8.96
N GLU A 72 -8.71 -11.64 -9.85
CA GLU A 72 -7.28 -11.42 -9.69
C GLU A 72 -6.93 -9.94 -9.82
N LEU A 73 -7.48 -9.27 -10.81
CA LEU A 73 -7.26 -7.83 -10.98
C LEU A 73 -7.86 -7.05 -9.81
N GLY A 74 -9.03 -7.46 -9.33
CA GLY A 74 -9.66 -6.84 -8.16
C GLY A 74 -8.77 -6.91 -6.94
N GLN A 75 -8.11 -8.06 -6.71
CA GLN A 75 -7.18 -8.21 -5.59
C GLN A 75 -5.97 -7.30 -5.75
N LYS A 76 -5.40 -7.22 -6.94
CA LYS A 76 -4.24 -6.35 -7.19
C LYS A 76 -4.57 -4.88 -6.93
N ILE A 77 -5.72 -4.43 -7.41
CA ILE A 77 -6.13 -3.04 -7.22
C ILE A 77 -6.40 -2.76 -5.74
N ALA A 78 -7.07 -3.67 -5.04
CA ALA A 78 -7.35 -3.52 -3.62
C ALA A 78 -6.06 -3.48 -2.80
N TYR A 79 -5.09 -4.32 -3.16
CA TYR A 79 -3.78 -4.32 -2.51
C TYR A 79 -3.06 -2.98 -2.72
N GLU A 80 -3.04 -2.48 -3.95
CA GLU A 80 -2.41 -1.19 -4.24
C GLU A 80 -3.07 -0.05 -3.46
N ASP A 81 -4.39 -0.09 -3.34
CA ASP A 81 -5.13 0.92 -2.58
C ASP A 81 -4.73 0.88 -1.10
N ALA A 82 -4.65 -0.31 -0.50
CA ALA A 82 -4.22 -0.47 0.88
C ALA A 82 -2.76 -0.06 1.06
N PHE A 83 -1.90 -0.49 0.14
CA PHE A 83 -0.47 -0.20 0.22
C PHE A 83 -0.22 1.32 0.12
N ASN A 84 -0.97 2.01 -0.73
CA ASN A 84 -0.81 3.46 -0.88
C ASN A 84 -1.12 4.22 0.42
N LYS A 85 -2.01 3.69 1.24
CA LYS A 85 -2.29 4.29 2.55
C LYS A 85 -1.10 4.17 3.50
N MET A 86 -0.27 3.16 3.32
CA MET A 86 0.90 2.95 4.15
C MET A 86 1.95 4.05 3.99
N TRP A 87 2.08 4.62 2.79
CA TRP A 87 3.05 5.70 2.57
C TRP A 87 2.80 6.87 3.50
N GLN A 88 1.55 7.27 3.65
CA GLN A 88 1.19 8.39 4.49
C GLN A 88 1.40 8.07 5.97
N LEU A 89 0.99 6.88 6.39
CA LEU A 89 1.16 6.45 7.77
C LEU A 89 2.63 6.39 8.17
N GLU A 90 3.46 5.78 7.32
CA GLU A 90 4.89 5.64 7.59
C GLU A 90 5.62 6.97 7.49
N GLY A 91 5.19 7.83 6.58
CA GLY A 91 5.75 9.17 6.48
C GLY A 91 5.52 9.96 7.76
N TYR A 92 4.31 9.89 8.29
CA TYR A 92 3.99 10.55 9.55
C TYR A 92 4.78 9.96 10.72
N ARG A 93 4.86 8.63 10.79
CA ARG A 93 5.62 7.96 11.85
C ARG A 93 7.09 8.37 11.82
N LEU A 94 7.70 8.37 10.66
CA LEU A 94 9.11 8.76 10.51
C LEU A 94 9.32 10.23 10.90
N GLN A 95 8.40 11.09 10.51
CA GLN A 95 8.48 12.50 10.85
C GLN A 95 8.41 12.70 12.37
N CYS A 96 7.56 11.94 13.06
CA CYS A 96 7.48 11.99 14.51
C CYS A 96 8.79 11.57 15.17
N GLU A 97 9.43 10.53 14.65
CA GLU A 97 10.72 10.09 15.17
C GLU A 97 11.80 11.13 14.94
N ARG A 98 11.86 11.72 13.76
CA ARG A 98 12.86 12.72 13.43
C ARG A 98 12.68 14.01 14.23
N ALA A 99 11.44 14.34 14.56
CA ALA A 99 11.16 15.52 15.37
C ALA A 99 11.68 15.41 16.80
N LYS A 100 12.00 14.19 17.26
CA LYS A 100 12.59 13.96 18.58
C LYS A 100 14.10 14.15 18.59
N GLU A 101 14.72 14.21 17.44
CA GLU A 101 16.17 14.44 17.32
C GLU A 101 16.54 15.93 17.55
#